data_5b5bf157a7b3f6317b28e9111e4cfcf8
#
_entry.id   5b5bf157a7b3f6317b28e9111e4cfcf8
#
_cell.length_a   1.000
_cell.length_b   1.000
_cell.length_c   1.000
_cell.angle_alpha   90.00
_cell.angle_beta   90.00
_cell.angle_gamma   90.00
#
_symmetry.space_group_name_H-M   'P 1'
#
loop_
_entity.id
_entity.type
_entity.pdbx_description
1 polymer ?
#
loop_
_entity_poly.entity_id
_entity_poly.type
_entity_poly.pdbx_seq_one_letter_code
_entity_poly.pdbx_strand_id
1 'polypeptide(L)'
;MARAQRASPTTRRVIRPELGAGPLTASVHIVGRDYGAQEAAASQPFVGPAGDVLNDALRAAGLPRPDVRIDNLVPRQPPANDWARHAPGDVAWGAERLTGLLRAGRPRVIVALGGEAAAWLVGDAWPADEGIQALRGYLWDTRFGRVLTTVHPAACLREWTPWRALLDFDMRRAAAEAAAGAPPLDEPTVTVVATRADADELTRAAKGATLLSVDIENTHDCALSCVGFAVTPTHAWVVPDAEAWQHDLIRDLCESPTPKVLQNGQYDRFFLGRFAGITLRNQTVDTQLAWHALNPELAGKKAQVGNRKASGRRTAKSLKFLASIYLRTPYWKQYAFASEHDQFVLCGRDAANTLGIARKQLAQLDAA
;
A
#
# COMPACT_ATOMS: atom_id res chain seq x y z
N MET A 1 26.24 -9.82 -67.72
CA MET A 1 26.00 -8.55 -67.10
C MET A 1 24.92 -8.73 -66.04
N ALA A 2 25.32 -8.96 -64.78
CA ALA A 2 24.42 -9.16 -63.66
C ALA A 2 24.33 -7.81 -62.87
N ARG A 3 23.12 -7.23 -62.82
CA ARG A 3 22.83 -6.01 -62.06
C ARG A 3 22.78 -6.37 -60.57
N ALA A 4 23.75 -5.90 -59.81
CA ALA A 4 23.71 -5.93 -58.35
C ALA A 4 22.58 -5.02 -57.84
N GLN A 5 21.55 -5.60 -57.23
CA GLN A 5 20.56 -4.88 -56.46
C GLN A 5 21.23 -4.37 -55.18
N ARG A 6 21.38 -3.03 -55.08
CA ARG A 6 21.78 -2.37 -53.84
C ARG A 6 20.64 -2.51 -52.85
N ALA A 7 20.90 -3.20 -51.72
CA ALA A 7 20.03 -3.19 -50.56
C ALA A 7 19.94 -1.77 -50.02
N SER A 8 18.71 -1.25 -49.88
CA SER A 8 18.42 0.03 -49.23
C SER A 8 18.92 -0.01 -47.77
N PRO A 9 19.54 1.05 -47.28
CA PRO A 9 19.94 1.10 -45.89
C PRO A 9 18.67 1.11 -45.02
N THR A 10 18.53 0.07 -44.20
CA THR A 10 17.54 0.06 -43.08
C THR A 10 17.82 1.27 -42.24
N THR A 11 16.98 2.28 -42.32
CA THR A 11 16.98 3.45 -41.45
C THR A 11 16.80 2.92 -40.04
N ARG A 12 17.88 2.85 -39.25
CA ARG A 12 17.82 2.71 -37.80
C ARG A 12 16.97 3.86 -37.30
N ARG A 13 15.74 3.56 -36.94
CA ARG A 13 14.85 4.52 -36.29
C ARG A 13 15.54 4.96 -35.01
N VAL A 14 16.05 6.19 -34.99
CA VAL A 14 16.66 6.80 -33.80
C VAL A 14 15.56 6.85 -32.75
N ILE A 15 15.67 5.99 -31.74
CA ILE A 15 14.78 6.01 -30.59
C ILE A 15 15.08 7.33 -29.85
N ARG A 16 14.17 8.27 -29.96
CA ARG A 16 14.31 9.55 -29.28
C ARG A 16 14.08 9.33 -27.79
N PRO A 17 14.99 9.77 -26.92
CA PRO A 17 14.90 9.54 -25.47
C PRO A 17 13.70 10.17 -24.77
N GLU A 18 12.98 11.02 -25.46
CA GLU A 18 11.88 11.85 -24.96
C GLU A 18 10.51 11.16 -24.98
N LEU A 19 10.49 9.86 -25.29
CA LEU A 19 9.29 9.15 -25.70
C LEU A 19 8.40 8.62 -24.57
N GLY A 20 7.96 9.53 -23.70
CA GLY A 20 6.70 9.31 -23.01
C GLY A 20 5.52 9.79 -23.88
N ALA A 21 4.31 9.49 -23.46
CA ALA A 21 3.07 9.95 -24.09
C ALA A 21 2.35 10.92 -23.16
N GLY A 22 1.73 11.96 -23.75
CA GLY A 22 0.98 12.97 -23.00
C GLY A 22 1.84 14.14 -22.51
N PRO A 23 1.19 15.19 -21.96
CA PRO A 23 1.84 16.43 -21.59
C PRO A 23 2.75 16.28 -20.37
N LEU A 24 3.93 16.90 -20.42
CA LEU A 24 4.86 16.87 -19.29
C LEU A 24 4.29 17.58 -18.04
N THR A 25 3.41 18.56 -18.26
CA THR A 25 2.73 19.32 -17.20
C THR A 25 1.50 18.63 -16.62
N ALA A 26 1.22 17.38 -17.01
CA ALA A 26 0.11 16.62 -16.46
C ALA A 26 0.22 16.50 -14.93
N SER A 27 -0.91 16.59 -14.23
CA SER A 27 -0.96 16.44 -12.77
C SER A 27 -0.72 15.00 -12.31
N VAL A 28 -0.95 14.02 -13.20
CA VAL A 28 -0.71 12.60 -12.95
C VAL A 28 0.31 12.08 -13.96
N HIS A 29 1.44 11.57 -13.45
CA HIS A 29 2.42 10.84 -14.24
C HIS A 29 2.32 9.34 -13.93
N ILE A 30 2.34 8.52 -14.95
CA ILE A 30 2.29 7.06 -14.85
C ILE A 30 3.63 6.51 -15.30
N VAL A 31 4.26 5.69 -14.48
CA VAL A 31 5.59 5.16 -14.73
C VAL A 31 5.56 3.64 -14.69
N GLY A 32 5.84 3.02 -15.82
CA GLY A 32 6.07 1.58 -15.94
C GLY A 32 7.55 1.22 -15.83
N ARG A 33 7.85 -0.06 -15.95
CA ARG A 33 9.21 -0.60 -15.86
C ARG A 33 9.99 -0.37 -17.17
N ASP A 34 9.59 -1.03 -18.24
CA ASP A 34 10.27 -1.06 -19.54
C ASP A 34 9.27 -1.26 -20.68
N TYR A 35 9.76 -1.19 -21.91
CA TYR A 35 8.98 -1.48 -23.11
C TYR A 35 8.84 -2.97 -23.35
N GLY A 36 7.64 -3.40 -23.76
CA GLY A 36 7.43 -4.67 -24.45
C GLY A 36 7.74 -4.56 -25.95
N ALA A 37 7.53 -5.65 -26.70
CA ALA A 37 7.83 -5.69 -28.13
C ALA A 37 7.00 -4.69 -28.94
N GLN A 38 5.73 -4.51 -28.62
CA GLN A 38 4.83 -3.57 -29.32
C GLN A 38 5.19 -2.12 -29.01
N GLU A 39 5.53 -1.82 -27.78
CA GLU A 39 6.01 -0.51 -27.34
C GLU A 39 7.34 -0.14 -28.03
N ALA A 40 8.26 -1.11 -28.13
CA ALA A 40 9.54 -0.90 -28.80
C ALA A 40 9.35 -0.66 -30.32
N ALA A 41 8.43 -1.36 -30.97
CA ALA A 41 8.11 -1.18 -32.38
C ALA A 41 7.42 0.19 -32.65
N ALA A 42 6.50 0.59 -31.76
CA ALA A 42 5.76 1.84 -31.88
C ALA A 42 6.54 3.06 -31.34
N SER A 43 7.60 2.83 -30.54
CA SER A 43 8.31 3.87 -29.78
C SER A 43 7.37 4.66 -28.88
N GLN A 44 6.39 4.00 -28.28
CA GLN A 44 5.38 4.59 -27.37
C GLN A 44 5.10 3.66 -26.19
N PRO A 45 4.91 4.19 -24.96
CA PRO A 45 4.60 3.38 -23.80
C PRO A 45 3.16 2.86 -23.85
N PHE A 46 2.95 1.64 -23.39
CA PHE A 46 1.63 1.03 -23.16
C PHE A 46 0.70 1.10 -24.39
N VAL A 47 1.15 0.56 -25.51
CA VAL A 47 0.36 0.43 -26.76
C VAL A 47 -0.11 -1.00 -27.04
N GLY A 48 0.36 -1.99 -26.26
CA GLY A 48 -0.06 -3.39 -26.34
C GLY A 48 -1.24 -3.73 -25.43
N PRO A 49 -1.59 -5.01 -25.24
CA PRO A 49 -2.72 -5.46 -24.43
C PRO A 49 -2.68 -4.96 -22.98
N ALA A 50 -1.50 -4.79 -22.37
CA ALA A 50 -1.34 -4.15 -21.07
C ALA A 50 -1.71 -2.67 -21.12
N GLY A 51 -1.47 -2.01 -22.26
CA GLY A 51 -1.89 -0.63 -22.51
C GLY A 51 -3.42 -0.50 -22.61
N ASP A 52 -4.11 -1.47 -23.18
CA ASP A 52 -5.57 -1.48 -23.24
C ASP A 52 -6.17 -1.58 -21.84
N VAL A 53 -5.62 -2.47 -21.01
CA VAL A 53 -6.01 -2.57 -19.59
C VAL A 53 -5.78 -1.25 -18.85
N LEU A 54 -4.66 -0.58 -19.08
CA LEU A 54 -4.36 0.73 -18.49
C LEU A 54 -5.35 1.79 -18.98
N ASN A 55 -5.64 1.83 -20.27
CA ASN A 55 -6.58 2.80 -20.87
C ASN A 55 -7.99 2.67 -20.27
N ASP A 56 -8.44 1.44 -20.05
CA ASP A 56 -9.73 1.22 -19.41
C ASP A 56 -9.74 1.67 -17.95
N ALA A 57 -8.67 1.38 -17.19
CA ALA A 57 -8.55 1.80 -15.80
C ALA A 57 -8.49 3.34 -15.68
N LEU A 58 -7.77 4.00 -16.60
CA LEU A 58 -7.73 5.45 -16.70
C LEU A 58 -9.12 6.04 -16.99
N ARG A 59 -9.84 5.45 -17.96
CA ARG A 59 -11.21 5.87 -18.28
C ARG A 59 -12.14 5.72 -17.08
N ALA A 60 -12.07 4.60 -16.37
CA ALA A 60 -12.85 4.35 -15.16
C ALA A 60 -12.53 5.32 -14.01
N ALA A 61 -11.34 5.90 -14.02
CA ALA A 61 -10.89 6.89 -13.04
C ALA A 61 -11.16 8.36 -13.45
N GLY A 62 -11.73 8.59 -14.63
CA GLY A 62 -11.91 9.96 -15.16
C GLY A 62 -10.58 10.65 -15.52
N LEU A 63 -9.56 9.89 -15.86
CA LEU A 63 -8.24 10.35 -16.29
C LEU A 63 -8.02 10.01 -17.76
N PRO A 64 -8.52 10.82 -18.73
CA PRO A 64 -8.31 10.54 -20.14
C PRO A 64 -6.82 10.42 -20.49
N ARG A 65 -6.47 9.41 -21.29
CA ARG A 65 -5.06 9.16 -21.65
C ARG A 65 -4.31 10.39 -22.17
N PRO A 66 -4.90 11.29 -22.97
CA PRO A 66 -4.23 12.52 -23.39
C PRO A 66 -3.87 13.50 -22.28
N ASP A 67 -4.55 13.42 -21.13
CA ASP A 67 -4.40 14.34 -19.99
C ASP A 67 -3.41 13.86 -18.95
N VAL A 68 -2.90 12.62 -19.08
CA VAL A 68 -1.88 12.06 -18.21
C VAL A 68 -0.55 11.92 -18.95
N ARG A 69 0.56 12.00 -18.23
CA ARG A 69 1.87 11.65 -18.75
C ARG A 69 2.14 10.17 -18.48
N ILE A 70 2.49 9.41 -19.50
CA ILE A 70 2.85 7.99 -19.38
C ILE A 70 4.30 7.80 -19.82
N ASP A 71 5.09 7.14 -19.00
CA ASP A 71 6.50 6.92 -19.23
C ASP A 71 6.93 5.53 -18.71
N ASN A 72 8.16 5.15 -19.00
CA ASN A 72 8.81 3.96 -18.43
C ASN A 72 10.15 4.35 -17.82
N LEU A 73 10.57 3.62 -16.78
CA LEU A 73 11.89 3.78 -16.19
C LEU A 73 12.96 3.57 -17.27
N VAL A 74 12.86 2.47 -18.04
CA VAL A 74 13.71 2.21 -19.19
C VAL A 74 12.85 2.11 -20.46
N PRO A 75 12.80 3.14 -21.33
CA PRO A 75 12.00 3.10 -22.55
C PRO A 75 12.70 2.28 -23.66
N ARG A 76 13.06 1.05 -23.34
CA ARG A 76 13.66 0.04 -24.21
C ARG A 76 13.16 -1.32 -23.83
N GLN A 77 13.05 -2.24 -24.80
CA GLN A 77 12.76 -3.64 -24.54
C GLN A 77 14.04 -4.37 -24.13
N PRO A 78 14.08 -5.06 -22.98
CA PRO A 78 15.22 -5.90 -22.62
C PRO A 78 15.25 -7.17 -23.45
N PRO A 79 16.43 -7.81 -23.62
CA PRO A 79 16.54 -9.12 -24.26
C PRO A 79 15.61 -10.15 -23.62
N ALA A 80 14.90 -10.92 -24.45
CA ALA A 80 13.88 -11.90 -24.00
C ALA A 80 12.78 -11.33 -23.08
N ASN A 81 12.57 -10.02 -23.09
CA ASN A 81 11.61 -9.34 -22.20
C ASN A 81 11.89 -9.57 -20.70
N ASP A 82 13.17 -9.78 -20.35
CA ASP A 82 13.63 -10.04 -18.99
C ASP A 82 14.38 -8.82 -18.44
N TRP A 83 13.83 -8.20 -17.40
CA TRP A 83 14.41 -7.02 -16.75
C TRP A 83 15.88 -7.19 -16.34
N ALA A 84 16.23 -8.37 -15.83
CA ALA A 84 17.60 -8.65 -15.39
C ALA A 84 18.62 -8.63 -16.52
N ARG A 85 18.17 -8.63 -17.77
CA ARG A 85 19.02 -8.61 -18.97
C ARG A 85 19.22 -7.22 -19.56
N HIS A 86 18.68 -6.17 -18.92
CA HIS A 86 19.07 -4.80 -19.29
C HIS A 86 20.57 -4.60 -19.04
N ALA A 87 21.23 -3.92 -19.95
CA ALA A 87 22.58 -3.46 -19.66
C ALA A 87 22.55 -2.46 -18.51
N PRO A 88 23.53 -2.50 -17.56
CA PRO A 88 23.57 -1.57 -16.44
C PRO A 88 23.49 -0.10 -16.87
N GLY A 89 24.09 0.25 -18.01
CA GLY A 89 24.03 1.59 -18.58
C GLY A 89 22.64 2.00 -19.06
N ASP A 90 21.78 1.07 -19.49
CA ASP A 90 20.41 1.37 -19.91
C ASP A 90 19.54 1.77 -18.72
N VAL A 91 19.70 1.09 -17.60
CA VAL A 91 18.95 1.40 -16.37
C VAL A 91 19.40 2.74 -15.79
N ALA A 92 20.71 2.99 -15.71
CA ALA A 92 21.24 4.26 -15.22
C ALA A 92 20.79 5.44 -16.10
N TRP A 93 20.90 5.29 -17.42
CA TRP A 93 20.42 6.30 -18.36
C TRP A 93 18.92 6.54 -18.25
N GLY A 94 18.11 5.49 -18.15
CA GLY A 94 16.67 5.60 -17.99
C GLY A 94 16.28 6.33 -16.70
N ALA A 95 16.97 6.01 -15.59
CA ALA A 95 16.79 6.65 -14.29
C ALA A 95 17.14 8.15 -14.33
N GLU A 96 18.26 8.53 -14.96
CA GLU A 96 18.65 9.92 -15.12
C GLU A 96 17.63 10.71 -15.95
N ARG A 97 17.25 10.15 -17.11
CA ARG A 97 16.22 10.73 -17.99
C ARG A 97 14.91 10.95 -17.24
N LEU A 98 14.38 9.91 -16.57
CA LEU A 98 13.10 10.00 -15.87
C LEU A 98 13.18 10.99 -14.70
N THR A 99 14.31 11.05 -14.00
CA THR A 99 14.57 12.06 -12.96
C THR A 99 14.42 13.47 -13.52
N GLY A 100 15.00 13.75 -14.68
CA GLY A 100 14.89 15.04 -15.36
C GLY A 100 13.44 15.39 -15.73
N LEU A 101 12.70 14.41 -16.26
CA LEU A 101 11.30 14.60 -16.65
C LEU A 101 10.38 14.86 -15.44
N LEU A 102 10.55 14.10 -14.35
CA LEU A 102 9.75 14.27 -13.13
C LEU A 102 10.03 15.63 -12.46
N ARG A 103 11.29 16.07 -12.45
CA ARG A 103 11.67 17.39 -11.92
C ARG A 103 11.12 18.55 -12.76
N ALA A 104 11.12 18.40 -14.09
CA ALA A 104 10.58 19.41 -15.00
C ALA A 104 9.04 19.44 -14.97
N GLY A 105 8.39 18.28 -14.97
CA GLY A 105 6.93 18.16 -15.01
C GLY A 105 6.24 18.47 -13.69
N ARG A 106 6.87 18.18 -12.55
CA ARG A 106 6.33 18.38 -11.20
C ARG A 106 4.91 17.87 -11.03
N PRO A 107 4.65 16.57 -11.31
CA PRO A 107 3.32 16.01 -11.15
C PRO A 107 2.87 16.11 -9.69
N ARG A 108 1.56 16.20 -9.47
CA ARG A 108 0.97 16.10 -8.13
C ARG A 108 1.02 14.68 -7.60
N VAL A 109 0.83 13.69 -8.51
CA VAL A 109 0.89 12.27 -8.18
C VAL A 109 1.63 11.51 -9.28
N ILE A 110 2.50 10.60 -8.87
CA ILE A 110 3.16 9.63 -9.74
C ILE A 110 2.56 8.26 -9.44
N VAL A 111 2.07 7.56 -10.46
CA VAL A 111 1.57 6.19 -10.34
C VAL A 111 2.66 5.23 -10.79
N ALA A 112 3.19 4.42 -9.88
CA ALA A 112 4.18 3.39 -10.15
C ALA A 112 3.51 2.07 -10.51
N LEU A 113 3.69 1.60 -11.74
CA LEU A 113 3.14 0.35 -12.26
C LEU A 113 4.14 -0.81 -12.13
N GLY A 114 3.96 -1.65 -11.13
CA GLY A 114 4.81 -2.82 -10.89
C GLY A 114 5.96 -2.56 -9.92
N GLY A 115 6.61 -3.65 -9.48
CA GLY A 115 7.58 -3.62 -8.38
C GLY A 115 8.84 -2.82 -8.68
N GLU A 116 9.44 -2.98 -9.85
CA GLU A 116 10.70 -2.32 -10.21
C GLU A 116 10.55 -0.81 -10.36
N ALA A 117 9.46 -0.35 -11.00
CA ALA A 117 9.15 1.08 -11.08
C ALA A 117 8.86 1.66 -9.68
N ALA A 118 8.11 0.92 -8.86
CA ALA A 118 7.80 1.32 -7.49
C ALA A 118 9.06 1.40 -6.63
N ALA A 119 9.90 0.38 -6.63
CA ALA A 119 11.14 0.36 -5.87
C ALA A 119 12.07 1.53 -6.23
N TRP A 120 12.19 1.84 -7.51
CA TRP A 120 13.02 2.97 -7.96
C TRP A 120 12.45 4.33 -7.52
N LEU A 121 11.12 4.51 -7.60
CA LEU A 121 10.47 5.76 -7.23
C LEU A 121 10.44 5.99 -5.72
N VAL A 122 10.19 4.94 -4.95
CA VAL A 122 10.12 5.00 -3.48
C VAL A 122 11.52 5.07 -2.87
N GLY A 123 12.50 4.38 -3.47
CA GLY A 123 13.89 4.38 -2.99
C GLY A 123 14.07 3.59 -1.70
N ASP A 124 14.85 4.12 -0.77
CA ASP A 124 15.25 3.42 0.47
C ASP A 124 14.07 3.04 1.39
N ALA A 125 12.93 3.72 1.23
CA ALA A 125 11.72 3.39 1.97
C ALA A 125 10.99 2.16 1.40
N TRP A 126 11.41 1.60 0.25
CA TRP A 126 10.82 0.39 -0.32
C TRP A 126 11.26 -0.85 0.46
N PRO A 127 10.32 -1.62 1.07
CA PRO A 127 10.69 -2.81 1.83
C PRO A 127 11.22 -3.91 0.90
N ALA A 128 12.46 -4.36 1.14
CA ALA A 128 13.13 -5.32 0.27
C ALA A 128 12.49 -6.73 0.26
N ASP A 129 11.80 -7.09 1.34
CA ASP A 129 11.13 -8.37 1.52
C ASP A 129 9.67 -8.39 1.06
N GLU A 130 9.13 -7.23 0.62
CA GLU A 130 7.75 -7.08 0.19
C GLU A 130 7.61 -6.96 -1.32
N GLY A 131 6.58 -7.62 -1.87
CA GLY A 131 6.23 -7.49 -3.28
C GLY A 131 5.18 -6.41 -3.54
N ILE A 132 5.08 -5.96 -4.80
CA ILE A 132 4.09 -4.95 -5.23
C ILE A 132 2.64 -5.33 -4.86
N GLN A 133 2.31 -6.60 -4.80
CA GLN A 133 0.98 -7.07 -4.43
C GLN A 133 0.62 -6.73 -2.97
N ALA A 134 1.61 -6.67 -2.09
CA ALA A 134 1.42 -6.28 -0.70
C ALA A 134 1.44 -4.76 -0.50
N LEU A 135 2.16 -4.06 -1.37
CA LEU A 135 2.41 -2.62 -1.27
C LEU A 135 1.57 -1.78 -2.26
N ARG A 136 0.69 -2.42 -3.05
CA ARG A 136 -0.21 -1.71 -3.94
C ARG A 136 -1.21 -0.85 -3.14
N GLY A 137 -1.58 0.26 -3.71
CA GLY A 137 -2.54 1.20 -3.12
C GLY A 137 -1.95 2.10 -2.03
N TYR A 138 -0.71 1.89 -1.60
CA TYR A 138 -0.05 2.82 -0.69
C TYR A 138 0.41 4.09 -1.38
N LEU A 139 0.35 5.18 -0.63
CA LEU A 139 0.88 6.48 -0.98
C LEU A 139 2.20 6.69 -0.24
N TRP A 140 3.19 7.20 -0.96
CA TRP A 140 4.54 7.44 -0.46
C TRP A 140 4.95 8.88 -0.72
N ASP A 141 5.52 9.54 0.28
CA ASP A 141 6.21 10.80 0.08
C ASP A 141 7.67 10.53 -0.29
N THR A 142 8.06 10.95 -1.49
CA THR A 142 9.37 10.63 -2.05
C THR A 142 10.09 11.89 -2.50
N ARG A 143 11.36 11.74 -2.90
CA ARG A 143 12.13 12.83 -3.51
C ARG A 143 11.52 13.41 -4.81
N PHE A 144 10.56 12.69 -5.41
CA PHE A 144 9.85 13.10 -6.61
C PHE A 144 8.44 13.65 -6.32
N GLY A 145 8.02 13.68 -5.07
CA GLY A 145 6.67 14.01 -4.62
C GLY A 145 5.86 12.78 -4.27
N ARG A 146 4.53 12.88 -4.37
CA ARG A 146 3.61 11.82 -3.99
C ARG A 146 3.63 10.69 -5.02
N VAL A 147 3.94 9.47 -4.56
CA VAL A 147 3.91 8.23 -5.37
C VAL A 147 2.79 7.32 -4.88
N LEU A 148 1.95 6.84 -5.78
CA LEU A 148 1.01 5.75 -5.55
C LEU A 148 1.55 4.49 -6.22
N THR A 149 1.71 3.42 -5.47
CA THR A 149 2.17 2.13 -6.00
C THR A 149 1.00 1.23 -6.35
N THR A 150 1.04 0.58 -7.52
CA THR A 150 0.01 -0.37 -7.94
C THR A 150 0.56 -1.50 -8.81
N VAL A 151 -0.26 -2.50 -9.05
CA VAL A 151 0.11 -3.64 -9.90
C VAL A 151 0.33 -3.20 -11.35
N HIS A 152 1.22 -3.90 -12.06
CA HIS A 152 1.38 -3.69 -13.50
C HIS A 152 0.15 -4.21 -14.26
N PRO A 153 -0.39 -3.48 -15.25
CA PRO A 153 -1.58 -3.90 -16.02
C PRO A 153 -1.47 -5.29 -16.64
N ALA A 154 -0.26 -5.74 -17.01
CA ALA A 154 -0.02 -7.10 -17.49
C ALA A 154 -0.35 -8.20 -16.46
N ALA A 155 -0.42 -7.90 -15.17
CA ALA A 155 -0.87 -8.85 -14.16
C ALA A 155 -2.37 -9.20 -14.36
N CYS A 156 -3.17 -8.24 -14.80
CA CYS A 156 -4.59 -8.43 -15.08
C CYS A 156 -4.86 -9.33 -16.31
N LEU A 157 -3.86 -9.50 -17.20
CA LEU A 157 -3.96 -10.35 -18.36
C LEU A 157 -3.65 -11.83 -18.06
N ARG A 158 -2.83 -12.09 -17.02
CA ARG A 158 -2.36 -13.45 -16.68
C ARG A 158 -3.31 -14.21 -15.79
N GLU A 159 -4.03 -13.50 -14.97
CA GLU A 159 -4.99 -14.08 -14.03
C GLU A 159 -6.25 -13.25 -14.03
N TRP A 160 -7.39 -13.89 -14.33
CA TRP A 160 -8.71 -13.29 -14.13
C TRP A 160 -8.98 -13.21 -12.62
N THR A 161 -8.61 -12.11 -12.00
CA THR A 161 -8.57 -11.97 -10.56
C THR A 161 -8.88 -10.55 -10.13
N PRO A 162 -8.93 -10.29 -8.81
CA PRO A 162 -9.21 -8.98 -8.24
C PRO A 162 -8.26 -7.86 -8.71
N TRP A 163 -7.15 -8.18 -9.41
CA TRP A 163 -6.18 -7.18 -9.86
C TRP A 163 -6.78 -6.11 -10.75
N ARG A 164 -7.76 -6.45 -11.58
CA ARG A 164 -8.43 -5.45 -12.41
C ARG A 164 -9.21 -4.45 -11.57
N ALA A 165 -10.06 -4.92 -10.66
CA ALA A 165 -10.84 -4.05 -9.78
C ALA A 165 -9.93 -3.21 -8.87
N LEU A 166 -8.81 -3.79 -8.41
CA LEU A 166 -7.82 -3.09 -7.60
C LEU A 166 -7.05 -2.04 -8.40
N LEU A 167 -6.69 -2.32 -9.65
CA LEU A 167 -6.07 -1.33 -10.54
C LEU A 167 -7.02 -0.16 -10.79
N ASP A 168 -8.29 -0.43 -11.09
CA ASP A 168 -9.32 0.59 -11.30
C ASP A 168 -9.54 1.44 -10.04
N PHE A 169 -9.49 0.80 -8.86
CA PHE A 169 -9.55 1.49 -7.57
C PHE A 169 -8.33 2.39 -7.36
N ASP A 170 -7.11 1.89 -7.62
CA ASP A 170 -5.89 2.64 -7.44
C ASP A 170 -5.80 3.84 -8.40
N MET A 171 -6.29 3.70 -9.64
CA MET A 171 -6.35 4.82 -10.58
C MET A 171 -7.34 5.89 -10.11
N ARG A 172 -8.53 5.51 -9.60
CA ARG A 172 -9.44 6.49 -8.99
C ARG A 172 -8.82 7.18 -7.78
N ARG A 173 -8.07 6.44 -6.97
CA ARG A 173 -7.33 7.01 -5.85
C ARG A 173 -6.28 8.01 -6.30
N ALA A 174 -5.53 7.71 -7.36
CA ALA A 174 -4.55 8.65 -7.94
C ALA A 174 -5.23 9.94 -8.45
N ALA A 175 -6.38 9.81 -9.11
CA ALA A 175 -7.16 10.95 -9.57
C ALA A 175 -7.63 11.83 -8.40
N ALA A 176 -8.20 11.23 -7.37
CA ALA A 176 -8.66 11.93 -6.16
C ALA A 176 -7.50 12.62 -5.43
N GLU A 177 -6.36 11.93 -5.28
CA GLU A 177 -5.16 12.48 -4.63
C GLU A 177 -4.60 13.67 -5.41
N ALA A 178 -4.55 13.59 -6.74
CA ALA A 178 -4.10 14.69 -7.59
C ALA A 178 -5.08 15.87 -7.54
N ALA A 179 -6.39 15.63 -7.53
CA ALA A 179 -7.41 16.67 -7.41
C ALA A 179 -7.33 17.39 -6.06
N ALA A 180 -7.06 16.65 -4.98
CA ALA A 180 -6.88 17.20 -3.63
C ALA A 180 -5.55 17.96 -3.44
N GLY A 181 -4.63 17.91 -4.41
CA GLY A 181 -3.33 18.56 -4.32
C GLY A 181 -2.30 17.81 -3.47
N ALA A 182 -2.45 16.49 -3.33
CA ALA A 182 -1.59 15.60 -2.57
C ALA A 182 -1.34 16.09 -1.12
N PRO A 183 -2.40 16.23 -0.29
CA PRO A 183 -2.24 16.71 1.09
C PRO A 183 -1.38 15.75 1.91
N PRO A 184 -0.86 16.17 3.10
CA PRO A 184 -0.10 15.29 3.99
C PRO A 184 -0.81 13.96 4.25
N LEU A 185 -0.05 12.88 4.41
CA LEU A 185 -0.59 11.56 4.75
C LEU A 185 -1.09 11.54 6.20
N ASP A 186 -2.10 10.70 6.43
CA ASP A 186 -2.70 10.54 7.75
C ASP A 186 -1.82 9.59 8.58
N GLU A 187 -0.92 10.15 9.39
CA GLU A 187 -0.04 9.39 10.27
C GLU A 187 -0.50 9.52 11.72
N PRO A 188 -0.95 8.41 12.35
CA PRO A 188 -1.38 8.48 13.74
C PRO A 188 -0.21 8.72 14.67
N THR A 189 -0.41 9.57 15.69
CA THR A 189 0.51 9.73 16.80
C THR A 189 0.33 8.58 17.81
N VAL A 190 1.42 8.20 18.47
CA VAL A 190 1.40 7.12 19.47
C VAL A 190 1.99 7.66 20.78
N THR A 191 1.23 7.51 21.86
CA THR A 191 1.68 7.78 23.24
C THR A 191 1.92 6.47 23.97
N VAL A 192 3.16 6.23 24.39
CA VAL A 192 3.47 5.11 25.27
C VAL A 192 3.10 5.50 26.72
N VAL A 193 2.24 4.71 27.35
CA VAL A 193 1.73 4.93 28.71
C VAL A 193 2.83 4.60 29.71
N ALA A 194 3.63 5.59 30.06
CA ALA A 194 4.74 5.46 31.01
C ALA A 194 4.36 5.94 32.41
N THR A 195 3.32 6.77 32.54
CA THR A 195 2.92 7.38 33.83
C THR A 195 1.46 7.14 34.13
N ARG A 196 1.07 7.33 35.41
CA ARG A 196 -0.34 7.30 35.83
C ARG A 196 -1.16 8.41 35.18
N ALA A 197 -0.56 9.53 34.85
CA ALA A 197 -1.25 10.63 34.17
C ALA A 197 -1.65 10.22 32.73
N ASP A 198 -0.77 9.51 32.00
CA ASP A 198 -1.08 8.96 30.69
C ASP A 198 -2.21 7.91 30.79
N ALA A 199 -2.18 7.07 31.84
CA ALA A 199 -3.22 6.08 32.13
C ALA A 199 -4.58 6.72 32.41
N ASP A 200 -4.61 7.81 33.16
CA ASP A 200 -5.84 8.57 33.45
C ASP A 200 -6.41 9.23 32.19
N GLU A 201 -5.54 9.71 31.30
CA GLU A 201 -5.95 10.26 30.00
C GLU A 201 -6.59 9.19 29.14
N LEU A 202 -5.92 8.05 28.94
CA LEU A 202 -6.43 6.91 28.18
C LEU A 202 -7.77 6.42 28.76
N THR A 203 -7.86 6.28 30.09
CA THR A 203 -9.08 5.81 30.76
C THR A 203 -10.25 6.77 30.52
N ARG A 204 -10.03 8.08 30.60
CA ARG A 204 -11.05 9.08 30.29
C ARG A 204 -11.49 9.02 28.84
N ALA A 205 -10.54 8.91 27.92
CA ALA A 205 -10.83 8.81 26.50
C ALA A 205 -11.63 7.53 26.17
N ALA A 206 -11.26 6.40 26.74
CA ALA A 206 -11.94 5.11 26.55
C ALA A 206 -13.37 5.10 27.12
N LYS A 207 -13.62 5.71 28.26
CA LYS A 207 -14.97 5.83 28.85
C LYS A 207 -15.93 6.63 27.99
N GLY A 208 -15.45 7.65 27.27
CA GLY A 208 -16.25 8.47 26.38
C GLY A 208 -16.37 7.91 24.95
N ALA A 209 -15.70 6.82 24.64
CA ALA A 209 -15.63 6.31 23.30
C ALA A 209 -16.85 5.46 22.92
N THR A 210 -17.35 5.65 21.70
CA THR A 210 -18.38 4.76 21.09
C THR A 210 -17.78 3.45 20.62
N LEU A 211 -16.47 3.42 20.34
CA LEU A 211 -15.73 2.26 19.87
C LEU A 211 -14.26 2.39 20.31
N LEU A 212 -13.72 1.35 20.93
CA LEU A 212 -12.32 1.24 21.35
C LEU A 212 -11.62 0.21 20.50
N SER A 213 -10.61 0.61 19.75
CA SER A 213 -9.75 -0.34 19.04
C SER A 213 -8.72 -0.95 19.99
N VAL A 214 -8.48 -2.24 19.83
CA VAL A 214 -7.51 -3.00 20.61
C VAL A 214 -6.64 -3.81 19.66
N ASP A 215 -5.34 -3.78 19.89
CA ASP A 215 -4.32 -4.58 19.19
C ASP A 215 -3.29 -5.05 20.20
N ILE A 216 -2.73 -6.26 20.06
CA ILE A 216 -1.76 -6.81 21.02
C ILE A 216 -0.45 -7.17 20.32
N GLU A 217 0.65 -7.03 21.05
CA GLU A 217 1.93 -7.61 20.69
C GLU A 217 2.43 -8.54 21.79
N ASN A 218 3.06 -9.63 21.39
CA ASN A 218 3.58 -10.63 22.30
C ASN A 218 5.03 -10.98 21.98
N THR A 219 5.72 -11.49 22.99
CA THR A 219 7.09 -12.00 22.87
C THR A 219 7.12 -13.43 22.31
N HIS A 220 8.28 -13.92 21.93
CA HIS A 220 8.44 -15.29 21.41
C HIS A 220 8.10 -16.38 22.43
N ASP A 221 8.25 -16.10 23.72
CA ASP A 221 7.92 -16.99 24.83
C ASP A 221 6.46 -16.88 25.29
N CYS A 222 5.60 -16.27 24.47
CA CYS A 222 4.17 -16.08 24.72
C CYS A 222 3.84 -15.22 25.94
N ALA A 223 4.69 -14.29 26.33
CA ALA A 223 4.33 -13.23 27.25
C ALA A 223 3.69 -12.04 26.50
N LEU A 224 2.75 -11.36 27.15
CA LEU A 224 2.20 -10.12 26.62
C LEU A 224 3.30 -9.05 26.66
N SER A 225 3.54 -8.38 25.54
CA SER A 225 4.52 -7.29 25.47
C SER A 225 3.83 -5.94 25.70
N CYS A 226 2.81 -5.64 24.92
CA CYS A 226 2.03 -4.42 25.05
C CYS A 226 0.65 -4.57 24.42
N VAL A 227 -0.23 -3.61 24.74
CA VAL A 227 -1.55 -3.48 24.12
C VAL A 227 -1.74 -2.06 23.61
N GLY A 228 -2.09 -1.93 22.33
CA GLY A 228 -2.46 -0.68 21.69
C GLY A 228 -3.96 -0.41 21.82
N PHE A 229 -4.31 0.82 22.20
CA PHE A 229 -5.68 1.31 22.31
C PHE A 229 -5.87 2.56 21.48
N ALA A 230 -6.97 2.66 20.71
CA ALA A 230 -7.30 3.87 19.99
C ALA A 230 -8.81 4.18 20.07
N VAL A 231 -9.14 5.45 20.28
CA VAL A 231 -10.52 5.97 20.24
C VAL A 231 -10.72 6.94 19.07
N THR A 232 -9.62 7.35 18.44
CA THR A 232 -9.58 8.12 17.19
C THR A 232 -8.62 7.47 16.20
N PRO A 233 -8.79 7.62 14.89
CA PRO A 233 -7.86 7.08 13.91
C PRO A 233 -6.53 7.86 13.81
N THR A 234 -6.41 8.97 14.53
CA THR A 234 -5.24 9.87 14.49
C THR A 234 -4.34 9.78 15.72
N HIS A 235 -4.79 9.07 16.76
CA HIS A 235 -4.02 8.91 17.98
C HIS A 235 -4.30 7.56 18.64
N ALA A 236 -3.25 6.93 19.13
CA ALA A 236 -3.31 5.70 19.93
C ALA A 236 -2.44 5.82 21.18
N TRP A 237 -2.83 5.09 22.22
CA TRP A 237 -2.02 4.82 23.40
C TRP A 237 -1.53 3.38 23.34
N VAL A 238 -0.30 3.16 23.80
CA VAL A 238 0.24 1.81 23.97
C VAL A 238 0.61 1.62 25.42
N VAL A 239 0.03 0.62 26.03
CA VAL A 239 0.31 0.23 27.41
C VAL A 239 1.27 -0.94 27.39
N PRO A 240 2.55 -0.80 27.80
CA PRO A 240 3.45 -1.91 28.03
C PRO A 240 2.91 -2.81 29.15
N ASP A 241 3.17 -4.12 29.07
CA ASP A 241 2.87 -5.05 30.16
C ASP A 241 4.13 -5.29 31.03
N ALA A 242 4.69 -4.19 31.58
CA ALA A 242 5.95 -4.21 32.30
C ALA A 242 5.77 -4.14 33.82
N GLU A 243 4.72 -3.44 34.29
CA GLU A 243 4.42 -3.25 35.71
C GLU A 243 3.00 -3.73 36.05
N ALA A 244 2.76 -4.16 37.27
CA ALA A 244 1.46 -4.68 37.71
C ALA A 244 0.30 -3.69 37.43
N TRP A 245 0.52 -2.39 37.60
CA TRP A 245 -0.51 -1.39 37.35
C TRP A 245 -0.84 -1.21 35.86
N GLN A 246 0.13 -1.44 34.98
CA GLN A 246 -0.09 -1.43 33.53
C GLN A 246 -0.91 -2.64 33.13
N HIS A 247 -0.58 -3.82 33.67
CA HIS A 247 -1.38 -5.03 33.49
C HIS A 247 -2.82 -4.85 33.97
N ASP A 248 -3.04 -4.22 35.14
CA ASP A 248 -4.38 -3.93 35.66
C ASP A 248 -5.13 -2.96 34.76
N LEU A 249 -4.46 -1.91 34.23
CA LEU A 249 -5.04 -0.97 33.26
C LEU A 249 -5.46 -1.68 31.97
N ILE A 250 -4.61 -2.56 31.42
CA ILE A 250 -4.92 -3.36 30.25
C ILE A 250 -6.17 -4.21 30.50
N ARG A 251 -6.22 -4.89 31.66
CA ARG A 251 -7.38 -5.71 32.07
C ARG A 251 -8.65 -4.86 32.13
N ASP A 252 -8.61 -3.75 32.85
CA ASP A 252 -9.77 -2.87 33.05
C ASP A 252 -10.32 -2.35 31.70
N LEU A 253 -9.46 -1.99 30.77
CA LEU A 253 -9.86 -1.52 29.43
C LEU A 253 -10.41 -2.67 28.58
N CYS A 254 -9.76 -3.83 28.56
CA CYS A 254 -10.21 -5.01 27.82
C CYS A 254 -11.55 -5.55 28.34
N GLU A 255 -11.77 -5.54 29.65
CA GLU A 255 -13.00 -6.02 30.29
C GLU A 255 -14.09 -4.96 30.39
N SER A 256 -13.80 -3.69 30.06
CA SER A 256 -14.76 -2.60 30.12
C SER A 256 -15.99 -2.85 29.23
N PRO A 257 -17.14 -2.20 29.51
CA PRO A 257 -18.34 -2.31 28.69
C PRO A 257 -18.24 -1.54 27.35
N THR A 258 -17.21 -0.73 27.13
CA THR A 258 -17.01 0.00 25.86
C THR A 258 -16.96 -0.98 24.69
N PRO A 259 -17.74 -0.77 23.61
CA PRO A 259 -17.66 -1.62 22.41
C PRO A 259 -16.24 -1.64 21.83
N LYS A 260 -15.77 -2.81 21.39
CA LYS A 260 -14.41 -2.98 20.90
C LYS A 260 -14.37 -3.41 19.44
N VAL A 261 -13.34 -2.93 18.75
CA VAL A 261 -12.99 -3.37 17.41
C VAL A 261 -11.57 -3.93 17.39
N LEU A 262 -11.40 -5.01 16.64
CA LEU A 262 -10.12 -5.67 16.41
C LEU A 262 -9.96 -6.03 14.92
N GLN A 263 -8.76 -6.38 14.56
CA GLN A 263 -8.43 -6.96 13.26
C GLN A 263 -8.07 -8.44 13.45
N ASN A 264 -8.93 -9.37 13.03
CA ASN A 264 -8.75 -10.80 13.30
C ASN A 264 -8.69 -11.11 14.81
N GLY A 265 -9.55 -10.47 15.57
CA GLY A 265 -9.55 -10.44 17.03
C GLY A 265 -9.76 -11.79 17.72
N GLN A 266 -9.95 -12.88 16.94
CA GLN A 266 -9.96 -14.22 17.48
C GLN A 266 -8.60 -14.60 18.08
N TYR A 267 -7.51 -14.14 17.45
CA TYR A 267 -6.16 -14.35 17.98
C TYR A 267 -5.96 -13.62 19.30
N ASP A 268 -6.27 -12.32 19.32
CA ASP A 268 -6.09 -11.45 20.49
C ASP A 268 -6.89 -11.95 21.69
N ARG A 269 -8.16 -12.31 21.47
CA ARG A 269 -9.01 -12.90 22.52
C ARG A 269 -8.43 -14.18 23.09
N PHE A 270 -7.96 -15.08 22.23
CA PHE A 270 -7.35 -16.32 22.66
C PHE A 270 -6.08 -16.06 23.46
N PHE A 271 -5.21 -15.18 22.97
CA PHE A 271 -3.94 -14.86 23.60
C PHE A 271 -4.14 -14.22 24.98
N LEU A 272 -4.94 -13.16 25.06
CA LEU A 272 -5.25 -12.46 26.31
C LEU A 272 -5.85 -13.41 27.35
N GLY A 273 -6.82 -14.25 26.97
CA GLY A 273 -7.44 -15.20 27.88
C GLY A 273 -6.51 -16.30 28.34
N ARG A 274 -5.68 -16.84 27.42
CA ARG A 274 -4.84 -18.01 27.71
C ARG A 274 -3.54 -17.68 28.41
N PHE A 275 -2.91 -16.56 28.08
CA PHE A 275 -1.56 -16.22 28.52
C PHE A 275 -1.52 -15.03 29.49
N ALA A 276 -2.42 -14.07 29.38
CA ALA A 276 -2.47 -12.91 30.26
C ALA A 276 -3.58 -12.96 31.32
N GLY A 277 -4.49 -13.94 31.24
CA GLY A 277 -5.61 -14.05 32.21
C GLY A 277 -6.65 -12.94 32.07
N ILE A 278 -6.71 -12.27 30.90
CA ILE A 278 -7.57 -11.11 30.61
C ILE A 278 -8.72 -11.53 29.70
N THR A 279 -9.96 -11.20 30.08
CA THR A 279 -11.14 -11.46 29.26
C THR A 279 -11.47 -10.26 28.38
N LEU A 280 -11.31 -10.40 27.06
CA LEU A 280 -11.75 -9.35 26.15
C LEU A 280 -13.28 -9.37 26.02
N ARG A 281 -13.95 -8.34 26.54
CA ARG A 281 -15.42 -8.22 26.56
C ARG A 281 -15.90 -7.26 25.48
N ASN A 282 -17.15 -7.46 25.06
CA ASN A 282 -17.88 -6.57 24.17
C ASN A 282 -17.17 -6.27 22.83
N GLN A 283 -16.54 -7.30 22.22
CA GLN A 283 -16.05 -7.22 20.86
C GLN A 283 -17.26 -7.18 19.92
N THR A 284 -17.51 -6.03 19.30
CA THR A 284 -18.67 -5.80 18.44
C THR A 284 -18.31 -5.77 16.96
N VAL A 285 -17.06 -5.44 16.64
CA VAL A 285 -16.57 -5.31 15.27
C VAL A 285 -15.25 -6.07 15.09
N ASP A 286 -15.13 -6.76 13.95
CA ASP A 286 -13.87 -7.31 13.46
C ASP A 286 -13.70 -6.85 12.01
N THR A 287 -12.65 -6.08 11.74
CA THR A 287 -12.44 -5.48 10.41
C THR A 287 -12.18 -6.52 9.32
N GLN A 288 -11.65 -7.70 9.66
CA GLN A 288 -11.48 -8.79 8.71
C GLN A 288 -12.82 -9.44 8.34
N LEU A 289 -13.72 -9.62 9.30
CA LEU A 289 -15.05 -10.17 9.06
C LEU A 289 -15.94 -9.17 8.34
N ALA A 290 -15.88 -7.88 8.71
CA ALA A 290 -16.59 -6.81 8.02
C ALA A 290 -16.17 -6.71 6.54
N TRP A 291 -14.85 -6.82 6.26
CA TRP A 291 -14.36 -6.89 4.89
C TRP A 291 -14.91 -8.08 4.12
N HIS A 292 -14.99 -9.25 4.76
CA HIS A 292 -15.55 -10.45 4.12
C HIS A 292 -17.04 -10.28 3.78
N ALA A 293 -17.80 -9.62 4.65
CA ALA A 293 -19.21 -9.34 4.40
C ALA A 293 -19.41 -8.34 3.25
N LEU A 294 -18.56 -7.29 3.19
CA LEU A 294 -18.63 -6.25 2.15
C LEU A 294 -18.09 -6.71 0.78
N ASN A 295 -17.16 -7.66 0.76
CA ASN A 295 -16.46 -8.08 -0.46
C ASN A 295 -16.28 -9.61 -0.50
N PRO A 296 -17.36 -10.39 -0.53
CA PRO A 296 -17.29 -11.85 -0.45
C PRO A 296 -16.53 -12.47 -1.63
N GLU A 297 -16.58 -11.87 -2.81
CA GLU A 297 -15.88 -12.33 -4.02
C GLU A 297 -14.35 -12.16 -3.93
N LEU A 298 -13.87 -11.20 -3.15
CA LEU A 298 -12.43 -10.98 -2.90
C LEU A 298 -11.92 -11.81 -1.72
N ALA A 299 -12.77 -12.08 -0.73
CA ALA A 299 -12.43 -12.76 0.50
C ALA A 299 -12.26 -14.27 0.35
N GLY A 300 -13.00 -14.90 -0.57
CA GLY A 300 -13.04 -16.36 -0.78
C GLY A 300 -11.88 -16.92 -1.61
N LYS A 301 -11.20 -16.13 -2.41
CA LYS A 301 -10.08 -16.59 -3.22
C LYS A 301 -8.80 -16.50 -2.40
N LYS A 302 -8.07 -17.62 -2.31
CA LYS A 302 -6.67 -17.63 -1.88
C LYS A 302 -5.87 -16.83 -2.92
N ALA A 303 -5.94 -15.51 -2.85
CA ALA A 303 -5.01 -14.67 -3.57
C ALA A 303 -3.63 -15.08 -3.06
N GLN A 304 -2.88 -15.82 -3.85
CA GLN A 304 -1.46 -16.09 -3.59
C GLN A 304 -0.73 -14.78 -3.82
N VAL A 305 -0.82 -13.91 -2.82
CA VAL A 305 -0.09 -12.66 -2.77
C VAL A 305 1.29 -13.00 -2.25
N GLY A 306 2.24 -13.20 -3.16
CA GLY A 306 3.64 -13.34 -2.78
C GLY A 306 4.35 -14.52 -3.43
N ASN A 307 5.64 -14.33 -3.64
CA ASN A 307 6.58 -15.34 -4.10
C ASN A 307 6.61 -16.51 -3.11
N ARG A 308 6.60 -17.76 -3.58
CA ARG A 308 6.55 -19.01 -2.79
C ARG A 308 7.63 -19.16 -1.71
N LYS A 309 8.58 -18.24 -1.61
CA LYS A 309 9.71 -18.27 -0.65
C LYS A 309 9.56 -17.30 0.53
N ALA A 310 8.60 -16.38 0.54
CA ALA A 310 8.34 -15.54 1.70
C ALA A 310 7.36 -16.26 2.63
N SER A 311 7.78 -16.55 3.84
CA SER A 311 6.99 -17.14 4.90
C SER A 311 5.78 -16.27 5.22
N GLY A 312 4.58 -16.75 4.90
CA GLY A 312 3.33 -16.13 5.29
C GLY A 312 2.38 -15.92 4.12
N ARG A 313 1.29 -16.69 4.11
CA ARG A 313 0.14 -16.48 3.21
C ARG A 313 -0.53 -15.15 3.55
N ARG A 314 -0.12 -14.08 2.88
CA ARG A 314 -0.78 -12.77 3.02
C ARG A 314 -2.11 -12.82 2.26
N THR A 315 -3.19 -12.67 2.99
CA THR A 315 -4.53 -12.70 2.43
C THR A 315 -4.99 -11.27 2.10
N ALA A 316 -5.89 -11.13 1.11
CA ALA A 316 -6.56 -9.88 0.76
C ALA A 316 -7.50 -9.36 1.88
N LYS A 317 -7.20 -9.67 3.13
CA LYS A 317 -7.93 -9.29 4.34
C LYS A 317 -7.01 -8.98 5.53
N SER A 318 -5.69 -8.89 5.31
CA SER A 318 -4.75 -8.44 6.34
C SER A 318 -4.93 -6.94 6.63
N LEU A 319 -4.56 -6.50 7.82
CA LEU A 319 -4.62 -5.07 8.19
C LEU A 319 -3.93 -4.18 7.15
N LYS A 320 -2.74 -4.57 6.67
CA LYS A 320 -2.01 -3.86 5.62
C LYS A 320 -2.84 -3.71 4.33
N PHE A 321 -3.46 -4.80 3.88
CA PHE A 321 -4.29 -4.74 2.69
C PHE A 321 -5.51 -3.83 2.90
N LEU A 322 -6.20 -3.94 4.03
CA LEU A 322 -7.35 -3.09 4.34
C LEU A 322 -6.95 -1.61 4.44
N ALA A 323 -5.82 -1.31 5.07
CA ALA A 323 -5.31 0.05 5.15
C ALA A 323 -5.05 0.64 3.76
N SER A 324 -4.49 -0.15 2.83
CA SER A 324 -4.28 0.29 1.44
C SER A 324 -5.57 0.56 0.67
N ILE A 325 -6.71 0.06 1.13
CA ILE A 325 -8.05 0.34 0.56
C ILE A 325 -8.69 1.54 1.26
N TYR A 326 -8.71 1.54 2.59
CA TYR A 326 -9.54 2.45 3.36
C TYR A 326 -8.82 3.73 3.82
N LEU A 327 -7.48 3.70 3.94
CA LEU A 327 -6.76 4.79 4.61
C LEU A 327 -5.79 5.50 3.65
N ARG A 328 -5.42 6.72 4.05
CA ARG A 328 -4.33 7.50 3.43
C ARG A 328 -3.07 7.48 4.28
N THR A 329 -2.88 6.44 5.07
CA THR A 329 -1.71 6.27 5.93
C THR A 329 -0.47 5.86 5.11
N PRO A 330 0.74 6.31 5.48
CA PRO A 330 1.96 5.75 4.91
C PRO A 330 2.09 4.26 5.26
N TYR A 331 2.91 3.53 4.48
CA TYR A 331 3.26 2.16 4.87
C TYR A 331 4.11 2.20 6.16
N TRP A 332 3.71 1.46 7.20
CA TRP A 332 4.32 1.55 8.54
C TRP A 332 4.99 0.26 9.02
N LYS A 333 4.86 -0.84 8.29
CA LYS A 333 5.41 -2.16 8.69
C LYS A 333 6.87 -2.38 8.24
N GLN A 334 7.53 -1.36 7.73
CA GLN A 334 8.94 -1.42 7.33
C GLN A 334 9.93 -1.42 8.50
N TYR A 335 9.48 -0.95 9.66
CA TYR A 335 10.29 -0.83 10.88
C TYR A 335 10.20 -2.07 11.76
N ALA A 336 10.22 -3.27 11.16
CA ALA A 336 10.10 -4.49 11.91
C ALA A 336 11.18 -4.59 13.00
N PHE A 337 10.78 -4.30 14.25
CA PHE A 337 11.43 -4.74 15.50
C PHE A 337 12.93 -4.44 15.67
N ALA A 338 13.39 -3.24 15.32
CA ALA A 338 14.74 -2.82 15.65
C ALA A 338 14.90 -2.53 17.15
N SER A 339 13.81 -2.14 17.83
CA SER A 339 13.76 -1.87 19.26
C SER A 339 12.37 -2.15 19.85
N GLU A 340 12.28 -2.25 21.17
CA GLU A 340 11.01 -2.35 21.91
C GLU A 340 10.12 -1.12 21.63
N HIS A 341 10.71 0.06 21.56
CA HIS A 341 9.98 1.28 21.20
C HIS A 341 9.33 1.18 19.82
N ASP A 342 10.03 0.62 18.82
CA ASP A 342 9.47 0.42 17.48
C ASP A 342 8.26 -0.54 17.52
N GLN A 343 8.31 -1.57 18.37
CA GLN A 343 7.19 -2.47 18.59
C GLN A 343 5.98 -1.72 19.17
N PHE A 344 6.20 -0.84 20.14
CA PHE A 344 5.13 -0.03 20.72
C PHE A 344 4.50 0.90 19.66
N VAL A 345 5.33 1.58 18.86
CA VAL A 345 4.83 2.44 17.77
C VAL A 345 4.02 1.63 16.76
N LEU A 346 4.46 0.44 16.40
CA LEU A 346 3.74 -0.45 15.47
C LEU A 346 2.38 -0.86 16.03
N CYS A 347 2.33 -1.34 17.29
CA CYS A 347 1.10 -1.72 17.98
C CYS A 347 0.08 -0.56 18.03
N GLY A 348 0.54 0.64 18.40
CA GLY A 348 -0.32 1.83 18.41
C GLY A 348 -0.86 2.19 17.03
N ARG A 349 -0.03 2.15 16.00
CA ARG A 349 -0.45 2.38 14.61
C ARG A 349 -1.44 1.32 14.12
N ASP A 350 -1.25 0.06 14.50
CA ASP A 350 -2.19 -1.02 14.17
C ASP A 350 -3.56 -0.76 14.81
N ALA A 351 -3.61 -0.39 16.08
CA ALA A 351 -4.84 -0.03 16.76
C ALA A 351 -5.55 1.19 16.11
N ALA A 352 -4.82 2.28 15.82
CA ALA A 352 -5.39 3.47 15.19
C ALA A 352 -5.90 3.19 13.77
N ASN A 353 -5.12 2.45 12.97
CA ASN A 353 -5.51 2.07 11.61
C ASN A 353 -6.71 1.13 11.61
N THR A 354 -6.78 0.17 12.54
CA THR A 354 -7.92 -0.73 12.72
C THR A 354 -9.20 0.08 12.99
N LEU A 355 -9.14 1.08 13.86
CA LEU A 355 -10.28 1.96 14.12
C LEU A 355 -10.70 2.78 12.90
N GLY A 356 -9.73 3.33 12.17
CA GLY A 356 -9.98 4.09 10.94
C GLY A 356 -10.66 3.25 9.86
N ILE A 357 -10.23 2.00 9.68
CA ILE A 357 -10.85 1.03 8.76
C ILE A 357 -12.27 0.71 9.21
N ALA A 358 -12.45 0.36 10.50
CA ALA A 358 -13.74 -0.02 11.05
C ALA A 358 -14.80 1.07 10.84
N ARG A 359 -14.48 2.34 11.10
CA ARG A 359 -15.42 3.45 10.89
C ARG A 359 -15.89 3.54 9.44
N LYS A 360 -15.01 3.32 8.47
CA LYS A 360 -15.36 3.34 7.05
C LYS A 360 -16.17 2.11 6.62
N GLN A 361 -15.83 0.94 7.17
CA GLN A 361 -16.59 -0.30 6.92
C GLN A 361 -18.00 -0.22 7.51
N LEU A 362 -18.15 0.28 8.75
CA LEU A 362 -19.45 0.47 9.38
C LEU A 362 -20.33 1.42 8.56
N ALA A 363 -19.79 2.55 8.10
CA ALA A 363 -20.52 3.47 7.22
C ALA A 363 -20.97 2.83 5.90
N GLN A 364 -20.20 1.86 5.36
CA GLN A 364 -20.60 1.11 4.18
C GLN A 364 -21.68 0.07 4.48
N LEU A 365 -21.60 -0.60 5.63
CA LEU A 365 -22.60 -1.58 6.07
C LEU A 365 -23.94 -0.91 6.39
N ASP A 366 -23.92 0.28 6.97
CA ASP A 366 -25.14 1.06 7.28
C ASP A 366 -25.80 1.61 6.01
N ALA A 367 -25.07 1.74 4.91
CA ALA A 367 -25.57 2.24 3.62
C ALA A 367 -26.02 1.11 2.66
N ALA A 368 -25.75 -0.15 2.99
CA ALA A 368 -26.07 -1.32 2.16
C ALA A 368 -27.46 -1.91 2.46
#